data_7c74151427e3e4926aba3e4ceba9e9d8
#
_entry.id   7c74151427e3e4926aba3e4ceba9e9d8
#
_cell.length_a   1.000
_cell.length_b   1.000
_cell.length_c   1.000
_cell.angle_alpha   90.00
_cell.angle_beta   90.00
_cell.angle_gamma   90.00
#
_symmetry.space_group_name_H-M   'P 1'
#
loop_
_entity.id
_entity.type
_entity.pdbx_description
1 polymer ?
#
loop_
_entity_poly.entity_id
_entity_poly.type
_entity_poly.pdbx_seq_one_letter_code
_entity_poly.pdbx_strand_id
1 'polypeptide(L)'
;MSLKFGITGHTGSLGKVIIKSTKNIKYIYFKDDVRNKKKVIEWINNNNFMALIHLAAIVPIKIVNKNKKKAYKVNYQGTKNIVDGIKKTNLKWFFFASTSHVYKSNKKKISENSIIQPISYYGKTKYLSEYQLVKYKILLCSIAQKK
;
A
#
# COMPACT_ATOMS: atom_id res chain seq x y z
N MET A 1 7.09 14.43 -22.10
CA MET A 1 5.99 14.46 -21.12
C MET A 1 6.49 13.90 -19.79
N SER A 2 6.26 14.59 -18.66
CA SER A 2 6.66 14.08 -17.35
C SER A 2 5.72 12.94 -16.91
N LEU A 3 6.30 11.86 -16.36
CA LEU A 3 5.56 10.72 -15.84
C LEU A 3 4.75 11.15 -14.60
N LYS A 4 3.41 10.94 -14.62
CA LYS A 4 2.54 11.24 -13.48
C LYS A 4 2.38 10.02 -12.59
N PHE A 5 2.80 10.10 -11.35
CA PHE A 5 2.65 9.05 -10.34
C PHE A 5 1.75 9.52 -9.20
N GLY A 6 0.71 8.74 -8.90
CA GLY A 6 -0.07 8.93 -7.69
C GLY A 6 0.69 8.36 -6.49
N ILE A 7 0.62 9.04 -5.33
CA ILE A 7 1.22 8.53 -4.09
C ILE A 7 0.33 8.80 -2.89
N THR A 8 0.08 7.76 -2.09
CA THR A 8 -0.54 7.88 -0.77
C THR A 8 0.50 7.66 0.32
N GLY A 9 0.34 8.26 1.50
CA GLY A 9 1.32 8.13 2.59
C GLY A 9 2.64 8.89 2.34
N HIS A 10 2.60 9.92 1.51
CA HIS A 10 3.75 10.75 1.12
C HIS A 10 4.43 11.46 2.29
N THR A 11 3.73 11.68 3.40
CA THR A 11 4.28 12.31 4.61
C THR A 11 5.07 11.34 5.52
N GLY A 12 4.92 10.03 5.29
CA GLY A 12 5.67 9.00 6.01
C GLY A 12 7.15 8.94 5.58
N SER A 13 7.99 8.24 6.38
CA SER A 13 9.43 8.15 6.14
C SER A 13 9.74 7.61 4.73
N LEU A 14 9.12 6.50 4.32
CA LEU A 14 9.35 5.91 3.00
C LEU A 14 8.87 6.84 1.87
N GLY A 15 7.70 7.47 2.03
CA GLY A 15 7.18 8.41 1.04
C GLY A 15 8.11 9.60 0.80
N LYS A 16 8.65 10.20 1.87
CA LYS A 16 9.62 11.29 1.78
C LYS A 16 10.90 10.88 1.06
N VAL A 17 11.43 9.68 1.36
CA VAL A 17 12.64 9.16 0.72
C VAL A 17 12.40 8.93 -0.78
N ILE A 18 11.31 8.28 -1.17
CA ILE A 18 10.98 8.03 -2.58
C ILE A 18 10.89 9.34 -3.35
N ILE A 19 10.15 10.33 -2.83
CA ILE A 19 9.97 11.62 -3.49
C ILE A 19 11.31 12.34 -3.67
N LYS A 20 12.16 12.31 -2.64
CA LYS A 20 13.48 13.00 -2.67
C LYS A 20 14.48 12.32 -3.60
N SER A 21 14.45 10.98 -3.70
CA SER A 21 15.44 10.21 -4.46
C SER A 21 15.12 10.04 -5.94
N THR A 22 13.92 10.44 -6.39
CA THR A 22 13.52 10.30 -7.80
C THR A 22 13.44 11.64 -8.49
N LYS A 23 14.12 11.75 -9.65
CA LYS A 23 14.07 12.91 -10.54
C LYS A 23 13.12 12.61 -11.72
N ASN A 24 12.59 13.65 -12.36
CA ASN A 24 11.74 13.55 -13.56
C ASN A 24 10.39 12.86 -13.39
N ILE A 25 9.91 12.65 -12.15
CA ILE A 25 8.59 12.13 -11.83
C ILE A 25 7.74 13.24 -11.21
N LYS A 26 6.56 13.47 -11.78
CA LYS A 26 5.55 14.36 -11.20
C LYS A 26 4.67 13.57 -10.24
N TYR A 27 4.89 13.74 -8.94
CA TYR A 27 4.04 13.13 -7.90
C TYR A 27 2.76 13.93 -7.69
N ILE A 28 1.63 13.24 -7.69
CA ILE A 28 0.32 13.75 -7.30
C ILE A 28 -0.03 13.12 -5.96
N TYR A 29 -0.06 13.94 -4.92
CA TYR A 29 -0.25 13.47 -3.54
C TYR A 29 -1.73 13.25 -3.23
N PHE A 30 -2.07 12.11 -2.63
CA PHE A 30 -3.35 11.95 -1.98
C PHE A 30 -3.26 12.56 -0.57
N LYS A 31 -3.98 13.65 -0.35
CA LYS A 31 -3.92 14.43 0.90
C LYS A 31 -5.07 14.12 1.87
N ASP A 32 -6.09 13.41 1.40
CA ASP A 32 -7.24 13.02 2.20
C ASP A 32 -7.02 11.67 2.92
N ASP A 33 -8.02 11.21 3.67
CA ASP A 33 -8.01 9.92 4.34
C ASP A 33 -8.35 8.79 3.37
N VAL A 34 -7.50 7.77 3.28
CA VAL A 34 -7.71 6.60 2.41
C VAL A 34 -8.97 5.80 2.76
N ARG A 35 -9.54 6.01 3.96
CA ARG A 35 -10.83 5.43 4.36
C ARG A 35 -12.01 6.06 3.64
N ASN A 36 -11.85 7.28 3.13
CA ASN A 36 -12.90 7.98 2.37
C ASN A 36 -12.91 7.48 0.93
N LYS A 37 -13.74 6.49 0.64
CA LYS A 37 -13.83 5.86 -0.69
C LYS A 37 -14.13 6.87 -1.80
N LYS A 38 -15.04 7.83 -1.56
CA LYS A 38 -15.43 8.85 -2.55
C LYS A 38 -14.22 9.69 -2.95
N LYS A 39 -13.48 10.22 -1.97
CA LYS A 39 -12.27 11.02 -2.20
C LYS A 39 -11.16 10.25 -2.92
N VAL A 40 -10.98 8.98 -2.57
CA VAL A 40 -10.01 8.10 -3.24
C VAL A 40 -10.37 7.93 -4.72
N ILE A 41 -11.62 7.61 -5.03
CA ILE A 41 -12.07 7.39 -6.40
C ILE A 41 -12.00 8.69 -7.22
N GLU A 42 -12.44 9.81 -6.67
CA GLU A 42 -12.34 11.12 -7.31
C GLU A 42 -10.89 11.48 -7.64
N TRP A 43 -9.96 11.29 -6.69
CA TRP A 43 -8.54 11.56 -6.90
C TRP A 43 -7.94 10.69 -7.99
N ILE A 44 -8.28 9.40 -8.03
CA ILE A 44 -7.80 8.48 -9.07
C ILE A 44 -8.35 8.86 -10.45
N ASN A 45 -9.65 9.12 -10.55
CA ASN A 45 -10.30 9.40 -11.83
C ASN A 45 -9.87 10.76 -12.43
N ASN A 46 -9.60 11.75 -11.57
CA ASN A 46 -9.22 13.10 -12.02
C ASN A 46 -7.75 13.22 -12.45
N ASN A 47 -6.92 12.17 -12.28
CA ASN A 47 -5.47 12.30 -12.46
C ASN A 47 -4.88 11.22 -13.33
N ASN A 48 -5.37 10.65 -14.26
CA ASN A 48 -4.79 9.70 -15.23
C ASN A 48 -3.31 9.30 -14.93
N PHE A 49 -3.10 8.55 -13.84
CA PHE A 49 -1.78 8.13 -13.41
C PHE A 49 -1.19 7.06 -14.32
N MET A 50 0.11 7.13 -14.61
CA MET A 50 0.87 6.02 -15.15
C MET A 50 1.14 4.95 -14.09
N ALA A 51 1.47 5.39 -12.88
CA ALA A 51 1.73 4.52 -11.74
C ALA A 51 1.09 5.07 -10.46
N LEU A 52 0.77 4.18 -9.52
CA LEU A 52 0.30 4.55 -8.19
C LEU A 52 1.10 3.82 -7.11
N ILE A 53 1.63 4.59 -6.15
CA ILE A 53 2.41 4.11 -5.02
C ILE A 53 1.56 4.23 -3.76
N HIS A 54 1.17 3.09 -3.17
CA HIS A 54 0.33 3.05 -1.99
C HIS A 54 1.13 2.71 -0.74
N LEU A 55 1.47 3.75 0.05
CA LEU A 55 2.24 3.65 1.29
C LEU A 55 1.41 3.96 2.55
N ALA A 56 0.21 4.52 2.38
CA ALA A 56 -0.63 4.90 3.52
C ALA A 56 -0.99 3.68 4.37
N ALA A 57 -0.46 3.62 5.58
CA ALA A 57 -0.73 2.57 6.55
C ALA A 57 -0.41 3.04 7.98
N ILE A 58 -1.06 2.45 8.96
CA ILE A 58 -0.64 2.48 10.36
C ILE A 58 0.34 1.33 10.56
N VAL A 59 1.63 1.66 10.72
CA VAL A 59 2.73 0.68 10.74
C VAL A 59 3.16 0.26 12.15
N PRO A 60 3.35 1.15 13.14
CA PRO A 60 3.87 0.74 14.45
C PRO A 60 2.93 -0.26 15.13
N ILE A 61 3.44 -1.48 15.40
CA ILE A 61 2.65 -2.57 16.00
C ILE A 61 1.98 -2.12 17.31
N LYS A 62 2.67 -1.32 18.14
CA LYS A 62 2.10 -0.74 19.36
C LYS A 62 0.85 0.11 19.08
N ILE A 63 0.88 0.93 18.03
CA ILE A 63 -0.25 1.78 17.64
C ILE A 63 -1.38 0.94 17.05
N VAL A 64 -1.05 -0.04 16.21
CA VAL A 64 -2.00 -1.00 15.64
C VAL A 64 -2.75 -1.75 16.76
N ASN A 65 -2.02 -2.24 17.78
CA ASN A 65 -2.59 -2.99 18.88
C ASN A 65 -3.49 -2.13 19.78
N LYS A 66 -3.18 -0.84 19.96
CA LYS A 66 -4.02 0.10 20.70
C LYS A 66 -5.37 0.35 20.03
N ASN A 67 -5.41 0.35 18.68
CA ASN A 67 -6.65 0.58 17.96
C ASN A 67 -6.73 -0.30 16.68
N LYS A 68 -7.02 -1.58 16.90
CA LYS A 68 -7.16 -2.58 15.83
C LYS A 68 -8.21 -2.18 14.80
N LYS A 69 -9.35 -1.63 15.24
CA LYS A 69 -10.44 -1.19 14.36
C LYS A 69 -9.98 -0.09 13.40
N LYS A 70 -9.25 0.92 13.89
CA LYS A 70 -8.68 1.99 13.08
C LYS A 70 -7.62 1.44 12.11
N ALA A 71 -6.73 0.58 12.60
CA ALA A 71 -5.71 -0.06 11.77
C ALA A 71 -6.31 -0.88 10.63
N TYR A 72 -7.34 -1.68 10.90
CA TYR A 72 -8.09 -2.41 9.87
C TYR A 72 -8.70 -1.48 8.81
N LYS A 73 -9.36 -0.41 9.25
CA LYS A 73 -9.98 0.57 8.35
C LYS A 73 -8.95 1.28 7.47
N VAL A 74 -7.79 1.66 8.01
CA VAL A 74 -6.75 2.35 7.24
C VAL A 74 -6.02 1.35 6.33
N ASN A 75 -5.47 0.27 6.90
CA ASN A 75 -4.57 -0.63 6.19
C ASN A 75 -5.29 -1.50 5.17
N TYR A 76 -6.45 -2.07 5.53
CA TYR A 76 -7.19 -2.98 4.64
C TYR A 76 -8.26 -2.26 3.83
N GLN A 77 -9.22 -1.56 4.49
CA GLN A 77 -10.29 -0.91 3.75
C GLN A 77 -9.78 0.26 2.90
N GLY A 78 -8.77 1.01 3.40
CA GLY A 78 -8.10 2.03 2.60
C GLY A 78 -7.46 1.46 1.34
N THR A 79 -6.72 0.35 1.47
CA THR A 79 -6.16 -0.36 0.30
C THR A 79 -7.27 -0.85 -0.64
N LYS A 80 -8.36 -1.42 -0.09
CA LYS A 80 -9.51 -1.84 -0.90
C LYS A 80 -10.13 -0.68 -1.69
N ASN A 81 -10.24 0.51 -1.09
CA ASN A 81 -10.74 1.69 -1.80
C ASN A 81 -9.83 2.09 -2.98
N ILE A 82 -8.51 2.04 -2.79
CA ILE A 82 -7.53 2.27 -3.87
C ILE A 82 -7.71 1.23 -4.99
N VAL A 83 -7.78 -0.06 -4.61
CA VAL A 83 -7.99 -1.17 -5.58
C VAL A 83 -9.29 -0.97 -6.37
N ASP A 84 -10.39 -0.64 -5.70
CA ASP A 84 -11.68 -0.38 -6.35
C ASP A 84 -11.59 0.80 -7.36
N GLY A 85 -10.81 1.83 -7.03
CA GLY A 85 -10.59 2.97 -7.92
C GLY A 85 -9.76 2.62 -9.16
N ILE A 86 -8.64 1.93 -8.97
CA ILE A 86 -7.71 1.64 -10.10
C ILE A 86 -8.21 0.59 -11.08
N LYS A 87 -9.14 -0.29 -10.69
CA LYS A 87 -9.72 -1.31 -11.57
C LYS A 87 -10.35 -0.77 -12.85
N LYS A 88 -10.82 0.46 -12.82
CA LYS A 88 -11.49 1.13 -13.94
C LYS A 88 -10.57 2.07 -14.70
N THR A 89 -9.26 2.00 -14.46
CA THR A 89 -8.27 2.86 -15.08
C THR A 89 -7.27 2.07 -15.92
N ASN A 90 -6.54 2.77 -16.78
CA ASN A 90 -5.44 2.20 -17.56
C ASN A 90 -4.10 2.28 -16.82
N LEU A 91 -4.11 2.20 -15.47
CA LEU A 91 -2.91 2.23 -14.65
C LEU A 91 -1.93 1.12 -15.08
N LYS A 92 -0.68 1.49 -15.34
CA LYS A 92 0.35 0.54 -15.79
C LYS A 92 1.05 -0.16 -14.62
N TRP A 93 1.26 0.56 -13.51
CA TRP A 93 2.01 0.08 -12.36
C TRP A 93 1.32 0.42 -11.06
N PHE A 94 1.20 -0.57 -10.19
CA PHE A 94 0.73 -0.39 -8.81
C PHE A 94 1.76 -0.93 -7.84
N PHE A 95 2.31 -0.05 -7.02
CA PHE A 95 3.23 -0.41 -5.96
C PHE A 95 2.50 -0.40 -4.62
N PHE A 96 2.56 -1.51 -3.89
CA PHE A 96 2.02 -1.66 -2.54
C PHE A 96 3.13 -2.04 -1.57
N ALA A 97 3.36 -1.21 -0.55
CA ALA A 97 4.32 -1.53 0.50
C ALA A 97 3.72 -2.57 1.46
N SER A 98 4.10 -3.83 1.32
CA SER A 98 3.74 -4.90 2.25
C SER A 98 4.77 -5.06 3.37
N THR A 99 4.86 -6.22 4.00
CA THR A 99 5.70 -6.45 5.17
C THR A 99 6.09 -7.92 5.29
N SER A 100 7.28 -8.21 5.84
CA SER A 100 7.67 -9.56 6.22
C SER A 100 6.80 -10.17 7.34
N HIS A 101 6.02 -9.36 8.05
CA HIS A 101 5.08 -9.84 9.07
C HIS A 101 3.87 -10.63 8.54
N VAL A 102 3.74 -10.77 7.22
CA VAL A 102 2.75 -11.67 6.60
C VAL A 102 3.18 -13.13 6.64
N TYR A 103 4.48 -13.38 6.78
CA TYR A 103 5.03 -14.73 6.82
C TYR A 103 5.11 -15.28 8.24
N LYS A 104 5.14 -16.61 8.34
CA LYS A 104 5.44 -17.33 9.59
C LYS A 104 6.79 -16.87 10.14
N SER A 105 6.84 -16.60 11.44
CA SER A 105 8.10 -16.33 12.13
C SER A 105 9.03 -17.56 11.99
N ASN A 106 10.23 -17.33 11.48
CA ASN A 106 11.24 -18.38 11.29
C ASN A 106 12.63 -17.81 11.57
N LYS A 107 13.55 -18.68 12.03
CA LYS A 107 14.98 -18.36 12.15
C LYS A 107 15.70 -18.31 10.78
N LYS A 108 15.11 -18.93 9.74
CA LYS A 108 15.64 -18.92 8.37
C LYS A 108 15.27 -17.64 7.62
N LYS A 109 15.99 -17.34 6.56
CA LYS A 109 15.64 -16.22 5.65
C LYS A 109 14.22 -16.37 5.12
N ILE A 110 13.48 -15.28 5.10
CA ILE A 110 12.13 -15.21 4.51
C ILE A 110 12.29 -14.93 3.02
N SER A 111 11.56 -15.68 2.22
CA SER A 111 11.41 -15.50 0.77
C SER A 111 9.92 -15.43 0.40
N GLU A 112 9.63 -15.14 -0.85
CA GLU A 112 8.27 -15.12 -1.38
C GLU A 112 7.56 -16.47 -1.29
N ASN A 113 8.32 -17.58 -1.23
CA ASN A 113 7.79 -18.95 -1.06
C ASN A 113 7.65 -19.36 0.41
N SER A 114 7.92 -18.47 1.36
CA SER A 114 7.77 -18.77 2.77
C SER A 114 6.31 -18.90 3.16
N ILE A 115 6.02 -19.73 4.18
CA ILE A 115 4.64 -19.97 4.65
C ILE A 115 4.01 -18.66 5.12
N ILE A 116 2.86 -18.33 4.54
CA ILE A 116 2.04 -17.18 4.95
C ILE A 116 1.31 -17.54 6.23
N GLN A 117 1.69 -16.90 7.33
CA GLN A 117 1.07 -17.07 8.65
C GLN A 117 1.30 -15.80 9.49
N PRO A 118 0.53 -14.73 9.28
CA PRO A 118 0.72 -13.48 10.00
C PRO A 118 0.38 -13.64 11.48
N ILE A 119 1.36 -13.44 12.35
CA ILE A 119 1.23 -13.55 13.81
C ILE A 119 0.78 -12.24 14.47
N SER A 120 1.03 -11.10 13.85
CA SER A 120 0.61 -9.80 14.35
C SER A 120 -0.67 -9.31 13.67
N TYR A 121 -1.45 -8.48 14.37
CA TYR A 121 -2.63 -7.86 13.76
C TYR A 121 -2.24 -6.95 12.58
N TYR A 122 -1.08 -6.27 12.67
CA TYR A 122 -0.51 -5.54 11.55
C TYR A 122 -0.28 -6.44 10.33
N GLY A 123 0.42 -7.56 10.52
CA GLY A 123 0.63 -8.55 9.46
C GLY A 123 -0.68 -9.05 8.85
N LYS A 124 -1.69 -9.35 9.69
CA LYS A 124 -3.03 -9.74 9.20
C LYS A 124 -3.67 -8.68 8.31
N THR A 125 -3.60 -7.40 8.67
CA THR A 125 -4.16 -6.32 7.83
C THR A 125 -3.43 -6.19 6.51
N LYS A 126 -2.11 -6.37 6.48
CA LYS A 126 -1.31 -6.33 5.26
C LYS A 126 -1.57 -7.55 4.36
N TYR A 127 -1.65 -8.75 4.94
CA TYR A 127 -2.02 -9.96 4.22
C TYR A 127 -3.39 -9.86 3.54
N LEU A 128 -4.40 -9.37 4.27
CA LEU A 128 -5.74 -9.14 3.68
C LEU A 128 -5.69 -8.16 2.51
N SER A 129 -4.80 -7.16 2.57
CA SER A 129 -4.60 -6.22 1.47
C SER A 129 -3.94 -6.89 0.26
N GLU A 130 -2.90 -7.70 0.46
CA GLU A 130 -2.27 -8.50 -0.60
C GLU A 130 -3.29 -9.43 -1.29
N TYR A 131 -4.12 -10.10 -0.50
CA TYR A 131 -5.17 -10.97 -1.04
C TYR A 131 -6.12 -10.22 -1.98
N GLN A 132 -6.49 -8.96 -1.66
CA GLN A 132 -7.30 -8.15 -2.57
C GLN A 132 -6.56 -7.88 -3.89
N LEU A 133 -5.26 -7.58 -3.84
CA LEU A 133 -4.46 -7.28 -5.02
C LEU A 133 -4.34 -8.50 -5.94
N VAL A 134 -4.06 -9.67 -5.36
CA VAL A 134 -3.99 -10.94 -6.11
C VAL A 134 -5.34 -11.28 -6.74
N LYS A 135 -6.44 -11.17 -5.98
CA LYS A 135 -7.80 -11.42 -6.48
C LYS A 135 -8.14 -10.61 -7.73
N TYR A 136 -7.60 -9.40 -7.85
CA TYR A 136 -7.85 -8.54 -8.99
C TYR A 136 -6.73 -8.53 -10.02
N LYS A 137 -5.81 -9.51 -9.97
CA LYS A 137 -4.67 -9.64 -10.90
C LYS A 137 -3.82 -8.36 -11.02
N ILE A 138 -3.75 -7.59 -9.94
CA ILE A 138 -2.89 -6.41 -9.88
C ILE A 138 -1.48 -6.90 -9.58
N LEU A 139 -0.53 -6.58 -10.45
CA LEU A 139 0.88 -6.91 -10.28
C LEU A 139 1.41 -6.32 -8.96
N LEU A 140 1.79 -7.20 -8.04
CA LEU A 140 2.39 -6.83 -6.77
C LEU A 140 3.88 -6.61 -6.96
N CYS A 141 4.34 -5.38 -6.79
CA CYS A 141 5.71 -5.14 -6.39
C CYS A 141 5.71 -4.97 -4.86
N SER A 142 5.94 -6.04 -4.10
CA SER A 142 6.03 -5.97 -2.64
C SER A 142 7.49 -5.87 -2.23
N ILE A 143 7.84 -4.83 -1.46
CA ILE A 143 9.12 -4.83 -0.74
C ILE A 143 8.86 -5.47 0.61
N ALA A 144 9.22 -6.76 0.76
CA ALA A 144 9.49 -7.33 2.06
C ALA A 144 10.76 -6.65 2.58
N GLN A 145 10.66 -5.88 3.67
CA GLN A 145 11.85 -5.33 4.31
C GLN A 145 12.73 -6.50 4.76
N LYS A 146 13.89 -6.65 4.10
CA LYS A 146 14.97 -7.49 4.62
C LYS A 146 15.42 -6.87 5.94
N LYS A 147 15.31 -7.62 7.05
CA LYS A 147 16.10 -7.37 8.24
C LYS A 147 17.51 -7.87 8.03
#